data_f4b3a0c62d21133bdf13ff72ae7d433e
#
_entry.id   f4b3a0c62d21133bdf13ff72ae7d433e
#
_cell.length_a   1.000
_cell.length_b   1.000
_cell.length_c   1.000
_cell.angle_alpha   90.00
_cell.angle_beta   90.00
_cell.angle_gamma   90.00
#
_symmetry.space_group_name_H-M   'P 1'
#
loop_
_entity.id
_entity.type
_entity.pdbx_description
1 polymer ?
#
loop_
_entity_poly.entity_id
_entity_poly.type
_entity_poly.pdbx_seq_one_letter_code
_entity_poly.pdbx_strand_id
1 'polypeptide(L)'
;MIKKVKSSLFAKVFGITIFSLLFTEFLVFAILTLLMPKTYSQQLNNDLDIKVKAFVTELKQSSFADSGKLFDRFIYENNTFSIELYSDKGELLSLPTMQQEEFSQSVEGFDSSQPSLSAAYHFSFLDKAEKYSLVVYGKAEQIHQLQQSFLQIFPIILIIIIIIAFLISLLFTHIVTYPILKVCKIANKMSDMELDWQFEEQNTDELGTLKKSLNTLAKNLRKTLTDLQEANVKLATDIAHEKALEQAQLDFFSAVSHELKTPITIIKGQTEGMLLNIGDYKNRDKFLFRSLEIINTMENMVQEILTIAYIKSSKISINKENISFSDIIIEECKLFEDIIINKDINYIQNISQNLQIQGDKKLIQKVINNLISNAISYSPKNCTITLTALSEDENVLFSIENTGVHIPENEIPKLFDAFYRIEQSRNRQTGGSGLGLYIVKTILDEHNALYGIKNTVKGVLFYIKFILSTY
;
A
#
# COMPACT_ATOMS: atom_id res chain seq x y z
N MET A 1 -2.86 -37.56 4.60
CA MET A 1 -2.45 -37.30 3.20
C MET A 1 -3.63 -37.06 2.25
N ILE A 2 -4.66 -37.89 2.24
CA ILE A 2 -5.82 -37.81 1.32
C ILE A 2 -6.64 -36.50 1.46
N LYS A 3 -6.80 -35.95 2.67
CA LYS A 3 -7.50 -34.65 2.88
C LYS A 3 -6.77 -33.44 2.25
N LYS A 4 -5.44 -33.45 2.20
CA LYS A 4 -4.63 -32.37 1.62
C LYS A 4 -4.68 -32.39 0.08
N VAL A 5 -4.82 -33.58 -0.52
CA VAL A 5 -4.99 -33.74 -1.97
C VAL A 5 -6.36 -33.25 -2.43
N LYS A 6 -7.43 -33.50 -1.65
CA LYS A 6 -8.79 -33.00 -1.94
C LYS A 6 -8.92 -31.48 -1.92
N SER A 7 -8.05 -30.75 -1.23
CA SER A 7 -8.08 -29.27 -1.14
C SER A 7 -7.15 -28.57 -2.15
N SER A 8 -6.28 -29.32 -2.83
CA SER A 8 -5.34 -28.74 -3.79
C SER A 8 -6.03 -28.45 -5.12
N LEU A 9 -6.00 -27.18 -5.56
CA LEU A 9 -6.47 -26.77 -6.89
C LEU A 9 -5.80 -27.60 -8.00
N PHE A 10 -4.50 -27.86 -7.85
CA PHE A 10 -3.71 -28.72 -8.73
C PHE A 10 -4.37 -30.11 -8.89
N ALA A 11 -4.65 -30.80 -7.79
CA ALA A 11 -5.21 -32.16 -7.84
C ALA A 11 -6.63 -32.18 -8.41
N LYS A 12 -7.43 -31.14 -8.16
CA LYS A 12 -8.78 -31.02 -8.74
C LYS A 12 -8.72 -30.80 -10.24
N VAL A 13 -7.94 -29.84 -10.70
CA VAL A 13 -7.81 -29.52 -12.12
C VAL A 13 -7.20 -30.71 -12.89
N PHE A 14 -6.13 -31.29 -12.36
CA PHE A 14 -5.48 -32.48 -12.93
C PHE A 14 -6.46 -33.65 -13.03
N GLY A 15 -7.22 -33.93 -11.97
CA GLY A 15 -8.19 -35.02 -11.95
C GLY A 15 -9.36 -34.79 -12.91
N ILE A 16 -9.88 -33.56 -13.01
CA ILE A 16 -10.97 -33.21 -13.92
C ILE A 16 -10.53 -33.32 -15.38
N THR A 17 -9.32 -32.83 -15.72
CA THR A 17 -8.81 -32.89 -17.09
C THR A 17 -8.57 -34.33 -17.55
N ILE A 18 -7.94 -35.18 -16.72
CA ILE A 18 -7.76 -36.59 -17.03
C ILE A 18 -9.11 -37.28 -17.18
N PHE A 19 -10.02 -37.09 -16.22
CA PHE A 19 -11.34 -37.74 -16.28
C PHE A 19 -12.12 -37.32 -17.52
N SER A 20 -12.13 -36.03 -17.86
CA SER A 20 -12.81 -35.52 -19.06
C SER A 20 -12.23 -36.11 -20.33
N LEU A 21 -10.91 -36.19 -20.46
CA LEU A 21 -10.25 -36.79 -21.64
C LEU A 21 -10.57 -38.30 -21.76
N LEU A 22 -10.43 -39.05 -20.68
CA LEU A 22 -10.77 -40.46 -20.66
C LEU A 22 -12.23 -40.74 -20.94
N PHE A 23 -13.11 -39.90 -20.42
CA PHE A 23 -14.56 -40.02 -20.64
C PHE A 23 -14.94 -39.75 -22.11
N THR A 24 -14.40 -38.69 -22.70
CA THR A 24 -14.65 -38.39 -24.13
C THR A 24 -14.17 -39.49 -25.04
N GLU A 25 -12.97 -40.05 -24.78
CA GLU A 25 -12.42 -41.15 -25.54
C GLU A 25 -13.24 -42.46 -25.40
N PHE A 26 -13.62 -42.75 -24.16
CA PHE A 26 -14.53 -43.90 -23.94
C PHE A 26 -15.86 -43.74 -24.71
N LEU A 27 -16.42 -42.53 -24.72
CA LEU A 27 -17.64 -42.22 -25.44
C LEU A 27 -17.44 -42.41 -26.96
N VAL A 28 -16.37 -41.86 -27.53
CA VAL A 28 -16.04 -42.00 -28.97
C VAL A 28 -15.85 -43.45 -29.33
N PHE A 29 -15.09 -44.22 -28.54
CA PHE A 29 -14.92 -45.62 -28.75
C PHE A 29 -16.21 -46.43 -28.69
N ALA A 30 -17.06 -46.15 -27.69
CA ALA A 30 -18.36 -46.80 -27.55
C ALA A 30 -19.28 -46.53 -28.78
N ILE A 31 -19.28 -45.27 -29.23
CA ILE A 31 -20.04 -44.88 -30.43
C ILE A 31 -19.55 -45.61 -31.68
N LEU A 32 -18.21 -45.64 -31.88
CA LEU A 32 -17.61 -46.35 -33.02
C LEU A 32 -17.94 -47.85 -32.99
N THR A 33 -17.77 -48.48 -31.82
CA THR A 33 -18.03 -49.94 -31.68
C THR A 33 -19.48 -50.30 -31.90
N LEU A 34 -20.44 -49.40 -31.52
CA LEU A 34 -21.88 -49.66 -31.70
C LEU A 34 -22.41 -49.29 -33.09
N LEU A 35 -21.94 -48.19 -33.67
CA LEU A 35 -22.48 -47.69 -34.95
C LEU A 35 -21.78 -48.24 -36.17
N MET A 36 -20.45 -48.52 -36.11
CA MET A 36 -19.68 -48.94 -37.27
C MET A 36 -20.12 -50.28 -37.86
N PRO A 37 -20.45 -51.32 -37.07
CA PRO A 37 -20.98 -52.56 -37.62
C PRO A 37 -22.29 -52.37 -38.37
N LYS A 38 -23.19 -51.47 -37.84
CA LYS A 38 -24.47 -51.20 -38.46
C LYS A 38 -24.33 -50.44 -39.78
N THR A 39 -23.49 -49.42 -39.83
CA THR A 39 -23.26 -48.65 -41.05
C THR A 39 -22.56 -49.49 -42.12
N TYR A 40 -21.57 -50.29 -41.72
CA TYR A 40 -20.85 -51.22 -42.62
C TYR A 40 -21.82 -52.27 -43.18
N SER A 41 -22.68 -52.87 -42.34
CA SER A 41 -23.73 -53.80 -42.78
C SER A 41 -24.69 -53.18 -43.80
N GLN A 42 -25.12 -51.91 -43.55
CA GLN A 42 -25.99 -51.22 -44.50
C GLN A 42 -25.29 -50.95 -45.84
N GLN A 43 -24.03 -50.57 -45.83
CA GLN A 43 -23.25 -50.34 -47.04
C GLN A 43 -23.02 -51.60 -47.81
N LEU A 44 -22.68 -52.72 -47.12
CA LEU A 44 -22.55 -54.02 -47.71
C LEU A 44 -23.85 -54.51 -48.38
N ASN A 45 -24.96 -54.29 -47.72
CA ASN A 45 -26.32 -54.58 -48.27
C ASN A 45 -26.59 -53.80 -49.55
N ASN A 46 -26.30 -52.51 -49.57
CA ASN A 46 -26.58 -51.68 -50.74
C ASN A 46 -25.66 -52.09 -51.92
N ASP A 47 -24.39 -52.40 -51.64
CA ASP A 47 -23.46 -52.88 -52.67
C ASP A 47 -23.90 -54.25 -53.22
N LEU A 48 -24.35 -55.16 -52.31
CA LEU A 48 -24.91 -56.42 -52.68
C LEU A 48 -26.13 -56.27 -53.60
N ASP A 49 -27.10 -55.42 -53.21
CA ASP A 49 -28.35 -55.21 -54.00
C ASP A 49 -28.04 -54.67 -55.41
N ILE A 50 -27.11 -53.75 -55.56
CA ILE A 50 -26.69 -53.21 -56.86
C ILE A 50 -26.03 -54.28 -57.72
N LYS A 51 -25.07 -55.03 -57.18
CA LYS A 51 -24.35 -56.08 -57.93
C LYS A 51 -25.26 -57.24 -58.31
N VAL A 52 -26.08 -57.71 -57.40
CA VAL A 52 -27.00 -58.82 -57.68
C VAL A 52 -28.08 -58.43 -58.66
N LYS A 53 -28.66 -57.23 -58.60
CA LYS A 53 -29.60 -56.73 -59.62
C LYS A 53 -29.00 -56.69 -61.04
N ALA A 54 -27.74 -56.23 -61.13
CA ALA A 54 -27.02 -56.25 -62.39
C ALA A 54 -26.83 -57.71 -62.90
N PHE A 55 -26.37 -58.60 -62.02
CA PHE A 55 -26.19 -60.00 -62.33
C PHE A 55 -27.52 -60.72 -62.75
N VAL A 56 -28.61 -60.47 -61.99
CA VAL A 56 -29.92 -61.02 -62.37
C VAL A 56 -30.36 -60.51 -63.75
N THR A 57 -30.05 -59.27 -64.09
CA THR A 57 -30.41 -58.67 -65.39
C THR A 57 -29.66 -59.37 -66.50
N GLU A 58 -28.36 -59.74 -66.31
CA GLU A 58 -27.60 -60.56 -67.26
C GLU A 58 -28.16 -61.96 -67.36
N LEU A 59 -28.51 -62.62 -66.25
CA LEU A 59 -29.14 -63.96 -66.26
C LEU A 59 -30.49 -63.96 -67.01
N LYS A 60 -31.28 -62.96 -66.97
CA LYS A 60 -32.54 -62.87 -67.76
C LYS A 60 -32.33 -62.80 -69.23
N GLN A 61 -31.11 -62.42 -69.69
CA GLN A 61 -30.77 -62.31 -71.10
C GLN A 61 -30.00 -63.51 -71.59
N SER A 62 -29.64 -64.50 -70.75
CA SER A 62 -28.91 -65.67 -71.07
C SER A 62 -29.74 -66.94 -71.08
N SER A 63 -29.28 -68.01 -71.83
CA SER A 63 -29.93 -69.31 -71.68
C SER A 63 -29.44 -70.03 -70.44
N PHE A 64 -30.19 -70.99 -69.91
CA PHE A 64 -29.79 -71.77 -68.75
C PHE A 64 -28.44 -72.48 -68.97
N ALA A 65 -28.24 -73.04 -70.22
CA ALA A 65 -27.01 -73.71 -70.56
C ALA A 65 -25.76 -72.78 -70.59
N ASP A 66 -25.88 -71.50 -70.95
CA ASP A 66 -24.78 -70.56 -71.08
C ASP A 66 -24.51 -69.78 -69.79
N SER A 67 -25.43 -69.88 -68.80
CA SER A 67 -25.36 -69.11 -67.52
C SER A 67 -24.19 -69.50 -66.63
N GLY A 68 -23.59 -70.67 -66.82
CA GLY A 68 -22.48 -71.17 -66.04
C GLY A 68 -21.29 -70.20 -65.96
N LYS A 69 -20.90 -69.65 -67.12
CA LYS A 69 -19.80 -68.63 -67.14
C LYS A 69 -20.15 -67.33 -66.37
N LEU A 70 -21.43 -66.97 -66.33
CA LEU A 70 -21.89 -65.79 -65.60
C LEU A 70 -21.86 -66.02 -64.09
N PHE A 71 -22.25 -67.23 -63.65
CA PHE A 71 -22.17 -67.62 -62.24
C PHE A 71 -20.69 -67.68 -61.76
N ASP A 72 -19.80 -68.35 -62.57
CA ASP A 72 -18.39 -68.42 -62.23
C ASP A 72 -17.76 -67.07 -62.14
N ARG A 73 -18.01 -66.11 -63.06
CA ARG A 73 -17.54 -64.74 -63.01
C ARG A 73 -18.07 -64.00 -61.77
N PHE A 74 -19.35 -64.09 -61.50
CA PHE A 74 -19.96 -63.42 -60.37
C PHE A 74 -19.41 -63.91 -59.04
N ILE A 75 -19.22 -65.17 -58.86
CA ILE A 75 -18.65 -65.81 -57.67
C ILE A 75 -17.21 -65.38 -57.48
N TYR A 76 -16.41 -65.38 -58.55
CA TYR A 76 -15.01 -65.00 -58.53
C TYR A 76 -14.84 -63.52 -58.19
N GLU A 77 -15.61 -62.66 -58.81
CA GLU A 77 -15.55 -61.22 -58.58
C GLU A 77 -16.14 -60.81 -57.23
N ASN A 78 -17.05 -61.64 -56.64
CA ASN A 78 -17.77 -61.29 -55.40
C ASN A 78 -17.63 -62.41 -54.35
N ASN A 79 -16.44 -62.81 -53.99
CA ASN A 79 -16.11 -63.90 -53.06
C ASN A 79 -16.64 -63.61 -51.61
N THR A 80 -17.14 -62.37 -51.33
CA THR A 80 -17.75 -61.96 -50.09
C THR A 80 -19.22 -62.37 -49.94
N PHE A 81 -19.85 -62.97 -51.01
CA PHE A 81 -21.23 -63.42 -51.03
C PHE A 81 -21.25 -64.91 -51.28
N SER A 82 -22.30 -65.58 -50.78
CA SER A 82 -22.67 -66.92 -51.14
C SER A 82 -24.01 -66.84 -51.88
N ILE A 83 -24.18 -67.60 -52.93
CA ILE A 83 -25.36 -67.62 -53.76
C ILE A 83 -25.97 -68.99 -53.80
N GLU A 84 -27.28 -69.07 -53.78
CA GLU A 84 -28.06 -70.29 -53.94
C GLU A 84 -29.17 -70.09 -54.99
N LEU A 85 -29.40 -71.06 -55.82
CA LEU A 85 -30.40 -70.99 -56.85
C LEU A 85 -31.54 -72.00 -56.54
N TYR A 86 -32.77 -71.51 -56.50
CA TYR A 86 -34.00 -72.28 -56.22
C TYR A 86 -34.89 -72.34 -57.46
N SER A 87 -35.56 -73.52 -57.67
CA SER A 87 -36.63 -73.65 -58.62
C SER A 87 -37.89 -72.98 -58.19
N ASP A 88 -38.91 -72.92 -59.11
CA ASP A 88 -40.23 -72.37 -58.77
C ASP A 88 -40.96 -73.21 -57.71
N LYS A 89 -40.60 -74.49 -57.52
CA LYS A 89 -41.10 -75.38 -56.46
C LYS A 89 -40.34 -75.23 -55.11
N GLY A 90 -39.32 -74.33 -55.03
CA GLY A 90 -38.54 -74.15 -53.82
C GLY A 90 -37.42 -75.23 -53.66
N GLU A 91 -37.08 -75.99 -54.65
CA GLU A 91 -36.04 -76.98 -54.62
C GLU A 91 -34.69 -76.32 -54.90
N LEU A 92 -33.66 -76.58 -54.06
CA LEU A 92 -32.26 -76.11 -54.27
C LEU A 92 -31.70 -76.75 -55.49
N LEU A 93 -31.25 -75.96 -56.47
CA LEU A 93 -30.64 -76.39 -57.65
C LEU A 93 -29.12 -76.28 -57.57
N SER A 94 -28.41 -77.27 -58.13
CA SER A 94 -26.96 -77.13 -58.33
C SER A 94 -26.70 -75.90 -59.23
N LEU A 95 -25.81 -75.00 -58.82
CA LEU A 95 -25.41 -73.90 -59.69
C LEU A 95 -24.79 -74.42 -60.99
N PRO A 96 -25.20 -73.83 -62.11
CA PRO A 96 -24.67 -74.30 -63.46
C PRO A 96 -23.25 -73.73 -63.67
N THR A 97 -22.29 -74.06 -62.79
CA THR A 97 -20.92 -73.66 -62.83
C THR A 97 -20.10 -74.64 -63.65
N MET A 98 -19.12 -74.19 -64.37
CA MET A 98 -18.21 -75.02 -65.18
C MET A 98 -17.12 -75.69 -64.34
N GLN A 99 -16.83 -75.19 -63.10
CA GLN A 99 -15.80 -75.77 -62.20
C GLN A 99 -16.48 -76.44 -61.00
N GLN A 100 -17.07 -77.59 -61.18
CA GLN A 100 -17.84 -78.34 -60.17
C GLN A 100 -17.02 -78.83 -58.96
N GLU A 101 -15.67 -78.97 -59.03
CA GLU A 101 -14.89 -79.62 -57.97
C GLU A 101 -14.35 -78.68 -56.89
N GLU A 102 -14.15 -77.39 -57.15
CA GLU A 102 -13.62 -76.47 -56.15
C GLU A 102 -14.73 -75.77 -55.30
N PHE A 103 -15.95 -75.78 -55.75
CA PHE A 103 -17.03 -75.02 -55.06
C PHE A 103 -17.86 -75.81 -54.04
N SER A 104 -17.80 -77.16 -54.07
CA SER A 104 -18.47 -78.01 -53.07
C SER A 104 -17.88 -77.84 -51.64
N GLN A 105 -16.66 -77.34 -51.48
CA GLN A 105 -16.02 -77.13 -50.19
C GLN A 105 -16.42 -75.77 -49.55
N SER A 106 -16.97 -74.85 -50.31
CA SER A 106 -17.40 -73.53 -49.75
C SER A 106 -18.78 -73.51 -49.12
N VAL A 107 -19.55 -74.58 -49.24
CA VAL A 107 -20.96 -74.68 -48.71
C VAL A 107 -21.03 -75.44 -47.39
N GLU A 108 -19.99 -76.21 -46.99
CA GLU A 108 -20.00 -76.98 -45.73
C GLU A 108 -19.79 -76.13 -44.45
N GLY A 109 -19.61 -74.82 -44.51
CA GLY A 109 -19.38 -73.94 -43.38
C GLY A 109 -20.57 -72.94 -43.05
N PHE A 110 -21.71 -73.11 -43.68
CA PHE A 110 -22.81 -72.16 -43.46
C PHE A 110 -23.66 -72.58 -42.25
N ASP A 111 -23.40 -71.96 -41.13
CA ASP A 111 -24.23 -72.05 -39.92
C ASP A 111 -25.53 -71.27 -40.14
N SER A 112 -26.61 -72.00 -40.46
CA SER A 112 -27.96 -71.45 -40.69
C SER A 112 -28.60 -70.80 -39.45
N SER A 113 -27.92 -70.82 -38.34
CA SER A 113 -28.41 -70.24 -37.07
C SER A 113 -28.07 -68.75 -36.92
N GLN A 114 -27.24 -68.16 -37.79
CA GLN A 114 -26.93 -66.73 -37.71
C GLN A 114 -27.77 -65.91 -38.71
N PRO A 115 -28.30 -64.74 -38.37
CA PRO A 115 -29.04 -63.88 -39.27
C PRO A 115 -28.09 -63.32 -40.35
N SER A 116 -27.94 -64.10 -41.42
CA SER A 116 -27.26 -63.69 -42.63
C SER A 116 -28.15 -62.70 -43.39
N LEU A 117 -27.50 -61.60 -43.85
CA LEU A 117 -28.12 -60.73 -44.83
C LEU A 117 -28.46 -61.54 -46.06
N SER A 118 -29.75 -61.79 -46.29
CA SER A 118 -30.23 -62.55 -47.45
C SER A 118 -31.20 -61.68 -48.24
N ALA A 119 -30.99 -61.69 -49.55
CA ALA A 119 -31.96 -61.11 -50.48
C ALA A 119 -32.31 -62.15 -51.58
N ALA A 120 -33.56 -62.32 -51.82
CA ALA A 120 -34.09 -63.21 -52.85
C ALA A 120 -34.53 -62.43 -54.09
N TYR A 121 -34.03 -62.79 -55.24
CA TYR A 121 -34.33 -62.17 -56.52
C TYR A 121 -34.96 -63.16 -57.43
N HIS A 122 -36.16 -62.89 -57.93
CA HIS A 122 -36.91 -63.74 -58.84
C HIS A 122 -36.60 -63.35 -60.30
N PHE A 123 -36.35 -64.37 -61.15
CA PHE A 123 -36.07 -64.14 -62.53
C PHE A 123 -36.48 -65.40 -63.35
N SER A 124 -36.42 -65.34 -64.70
CA SER A 124 -36.59 -66.46 -65.62
C SER A 124 -35.51 -66.36 -66.71
N PHE A 125 -34.92 -67.47 -67.09
CA PHE A 125 -33.93 -67.50 -68.19
C PHE A 125 -34.64 -67.27 -69.52
N LEU A 126 -33.95 -66.92 -70.56
CA LEU A 126 -34.47 -66.59 -71.88
C LEU A 126 -35.13 -67.85 -72.55
N ASP A 127 -34.57 -68.98 -72.28
CA ASP A 127 -34.97 -70.25 -72.86
C ASP A 127 -35.98 -71.11 -72.00
N LYS A 128 -36.33 -70.66 -70.83
CA LYS A 128 -37.15 -71.31 -69.85
C LYS A 128 -38.24 -70.43 -69.34
N ALA A 129 -39.56 -70.92 -69.36
CA ALA A 129 -40.68 -70.17 -68.80
C ALA A 129 -40.82 -70.33 -67.28
N GLU A 130 -40.04 -71.18 -66.66
CA GLU A 130 -40.01 -71.37 -65.20
C GLU A 130 -39.33 -70.22 -64.48
N LYS A 131 -39.89 -69.91 -63.31
CA LYS A 131 -39.28 -68.85 -62.44
C LYS A 131 -38.24 -69.48 -61.55
N TYR A 132 -37.11 -68.77 -61.40
CA TYR A 132 -36.04 -69.12 -60.53
C TYR A 132 -35.82 -68.06 -59.47
N SER A 133 -35.38 -68.45 -58.25
CA SER A 133 -35.10 -67.56 -57.17
C SER A 133 -33.66 -67.63 -56.81
N LEU A 134 -32.90 -66.55 -57.05
CA LEU A 134 -31.48 -66.40 -56.62
C LEU A 134 -31.51 -65.84 -55.22
N VAL A 135 -31.03 -66.63 -54.28
CA VAL A 135 -30.85 -66.15 -52.88
C VAL A 135 -29.35 -65.88 -52.69
N VAL A 136 -29.04 -64.65 -52.23
CA VAL A 136 -27.67 -64.25 -52.00
C VAL A 136 -27.49 -63.92 -50.54
N TYR A 137 -26.46 -64.50 -49.94
CA TYR A 137 -26.12 -64.30 -48.52
C TYR A 137 -24.82 -63.53 -48.43
N GLY A 138 -24.82 -62.43 -47.65
CA GLY A 138 -23.60 -61.76 -47.22
C GLY A 138 -22.91 -62.56 -46.11
N LYS A 139 -21.58 -62.67 -46.14
CA LYS A 139 -20.85 -63.37 -45.09
C LYS A 139 -20.84 -62.54 -43.82
N ALA A 140 -21.64 -62.89 -42.81
CA ALA A 140 -21.74 -62.25 -41.49
C ALA A 140 -20.35 -62.26 -40.74
N GLU A 141 -19.50 -63.20 -41.10
CA GLU A 141 -18.17 -63.37 -40.52
C GLU A 141 -17.27 -62.12 -40.65
N GLN A 142 -17.40 -61.36 -41.74
CA GLN A 142 -16.63 -60.15 -41.96
C GLN A 142 -17.00 -59.03 -40.95
N ILE A 143 -18.27 -58.95 -40.54
CA ILE A 143 -18.72 -58.00 -39.53
C ILE A 143 -18.18 -58.40 -38.16
N HIS A 144 -18.15 -59.70 -37.84
CA HIS A 144 -17.60 -60.20 -36.60
C HIS A 144 -16.06 -60.04 -36.55
N GLN A 145 -15.34 -60.29 -37.62
CA GLN A 145 -13.92 -60.09 -37.72
C GLN A 145 -13.56 -58.59 -37.51
N LEU A 146 -14.34 -57.69 -38.06
CA LEU A 146 -14.21 -56.26 -37.87
C LEU A 146 -14.36 -55.86 -36.39
N GLN A 147 -15.41 -56.38 -35.74
CA GLN A 147 -15.61 -56.14 -34.29
C GLN A 147 -14.46 -56.68 -33.44
N GLN A 148 -14.00 -57.90 -33.73
CA GLN A 148 -12.86 -58.50 -33.02
C GLN A 148 -11.58 -57.68 -33.21
N SER A 149 -11.29 -57.20 -34.42
CA SER A 149 -10.16 -56.34 -34.71
C SER A 149 -10.20 -55.06 -33.94
N PHE A 150 -11.37 -54.40 -33.80
CA PHE A 150 -11.55 -53.22 -32.97
C PHE A 150 -11.28 -53.52 -31.48
N LEU A 151 -11.79 -54.64 -30.96
CA LEU A 151 -11.52 -55.03 -29.58
C LEU A 151 -10.06 -55.37 -29.30
N GLN A 152 -9.33 -55.92 -30.27
CA GLN A 152 -7.88 -56.19 -30.14
C GLN A 152 -7.01 -54.93 -30.15
N ILE A 153 -7.40 -53.90 -30.92
CA ILE A 153 -6.66 -52.64 -31.02
C ILE A 153 -7.00 -51.73 -29.81
N PHE A 154 -8.18 -51.88 -29.18
CA PHE A 154 -8.63 -51.06 -28.07
C PHE A 154 -7.62 -50.89 -26.94
N PRO A 155 -6.98 -51.92 -26.36
CA PRO A 155 -6.03 -51.76 -25.27
C PRO A 155 -4.80 -50.93 -25.66
N ILE A 156 -4.36 -51.02 -26.93
CA ILE A 156 -3.22 -50.22 -27.43
C ILE A 156 -3.63 -48.74 -27.52
N ILE A 157 -4.77 -48.46 -28.10
CA ILE A 157 -5.33 -47.08 -28.18
C ILE A 157 -5.51 -46.52 -26.78
N LEU A 158 -6.09 -47.27 -25.83
CA LEU A 158 -6.29 -46.86 -24.45
C LEU A 158 -4.98 -46.44 -23.76
N ILE A 159 -3.89 -47.20 -23.94
CA ILE A 159 -2.58 -46.88 -23.38
C ILE A 159 -2.07 -45.55 -23.96
N ILE A 160 -2.14 -45.39 -25.28
CA ILE A 160 -1.70 -44.15 -25.95
C ILE A 160 -2.48 -42.95 -25.43
N ILE A 161 -3.77 -43.07 -25.30
CA ILE A 161 -4.66 -42.01 -24.80
C ILE A 161 -4.35 -41.63 -23.34
N ILE A 162 -4.12 -42.63 -22.48
CA ILE A 162 -3.69 -42.40 -21.09
C ILE A 162 -2.39 -41.60 -21.04
N ILE A 163 -1.41 -41.97 -21.89
CA ILE A 163 -0.13 -41.24 -21.96
C ILE A 163 -0.34 -39.80 -22.43
N ILE A 164 -1.14 -39.59 -23.48
CA ILE A 164 -1.43 -38.26 -24.02
C ILE A 164 -2.20 -37.42 -22.99
N ALA A 165 -3.23 -37.98 -22.34
CA ALA A 165 -4.00 -37.32 -21.31
C ALA A 165 -3.13 -36.89 -20.12
N PHE A 166 -2.19 -37.78 -19.73
CA PHE A 166 -1.25 -37.46 -18.66
C PHE A 166 -0.33 -36.29 -19.06
N LEU A 167 0.26 -36.30 -20.27
CA LEU A 167 1.11 -35.21 -20.75
C LEU A 167 0.35 -33.89 -20.88
N ILE A 168 -0.84 -33.90 -21.45
CA ILE A 168 -1.68 -32.70 -21.57
C ILE A 168 -2.03 -32.14 -20.17
N SER A 169 -2.37 -33.02 -19.23
CA SER A 169 -2.69 -32.61 -17.86
C SER A 169 -1.48 -31.98 -17.13
N LEU A 170 -0.28 -32.52 -17.34
CA LEU A 170 0.95 -31.91 -16.83
C LEU A 170 1.21 -30.52 -17.45
N LEU A 171 1.05 -30.41 -18.76
CA LEU A 171 1.24 -29.16 -19.49
C LEU A 171 0.25 -28.09 -19.00
N PHE A 172 -1.03 -28.43 -18.89
CA PHE A 172 -2.07 -27.53 -18.39
C PHE A 172 -1.80 -27.06 -16.96
N THR A 173 -1.35 -27.97 -16.13
CA THR A 173 -0.96 -27.66 -14.75
C THR A 173 0.17 -26.64 -14.69
N HIS A 174 1.19 -26.81 -15.53
CA HIS A 174 2.35 -25.91 -15.56
C HIS A 174 1.99 -24.52 -16.09
N ILE A 175 1.18 -24.46 -17.15
CA ILE A 175 0.84 -23.19 -17.83
C ILE A 175 -0.23 -22.39 -17.04
N VAL A 176 -1.21 -23.06 -16.44
CA VAL A 176 -2.37 -22.37 -15.84
C VAL A 176 -2.33 -22.42 -14.30
N THR A 177 -2.19 -23.63 -13.74
CA THR A 177 -2.38 -23.81 -12.28
C THR A 177 -1.22 -23.24 -11.47
N TYR A 178 0.01 -23.42 -11.91
CA TYR A 178 1.20 -22.94 -11.19
C TYR A 178 1.26 -21.40 -11.07
N PRO A 179 1.04 -20.61 -12.14
CA PRO A 179 0.98 -19.16 -12.04
C PRO A 179 -0.13 -18.65 -11.09
N ILE A 180 -1.32 -19.26 -11.14
CA ILE A 180 -2.43 -18.89 -10.24
C ILE A 180 -2.05 -19.14 -8.77
N LEU A 181 -1.45 -20.29 -8.47
CA LEU A 181 -0.99 -20.58 -7.09
C LEU A 181 0.08 -19.58 -6.61
N LYS A 182 0.97 -19.13 -7.51
CA LYS A 182 1.97 -18.10 -7.21
C LYS A 182 1.30 -16.76 -6.87
N VAL A 183 0.28 -16.37 -7.64
CA VAL A 183 -0.52 -15.16 -7.36
C VAL A 183 -1.23 -15.27 -6.01
N CYS A 184 -1.89 -16.41 -5.73
CA CYS A 184 -2.57 -16.63 -4.44
C CYS A 184 -1.59 -16.55 -3.25
N LYS A 185 -0.39 -17.13 -3.38
CA LYS A 185 0.63 -17.07 -2.33
C LYS A 185 1.07 -15.64 -2.03
N ILE A 186 1.24 -14.83 -3.07
CA ILE A 186 1.63 -13.43 -2.91
C ILE A 186 0.47 -12.59 -2.36
N ALA A 187 -0.77 -12.83 -2.81
CA ALA A 187 -1.94 -12.16 -2.25
C ALA A 187 -2.10 -12.44 -0.73
N ASN A 188 -1.78 -13.66 -0.28
CA ASN A 188 -1.75 -13.97 1.16
C ASN A 188 -0.65 -13.20 1.90
N LYS A 189 0.56 -13.09 1.32
CA LYS A 189 1.63 -12.26 1.91
C LYS A 189 1.21 -10.80 2.05
N MET A 190 0.51 -10.28 1.04
CA MET A 190 -0.05 -8.94 1.07
C MET A 190 -1.08 -8.74 2.20
N SER A 191 -1.89 -9.78 2.50
CA SER A 191 -2.80 -9.79 3.65
C SER A 191 -2.05 -9.71 4.98
N ASP A 192 -0.86 -10.30 5.07
CA ASP A 192 0.01 -10.27 6.24
C ASP A 192 0.90 -9.00 6.28
N MET A 193 0.61 -8.00 5.44
CA MET A 193 1.36 -6.75 5.30
C MET A 193 2.81 -6.92 4.81
N GLU A 194 3.18 -8.09 4.29
CA GLU A 194 4.45 -8.29 3.61
C GLU A 194 4.37 -7.73 2.19
N LEU A 195 4.81 -6.49 1.97
CA LEU A 195 4.68 -5.78 0.70
C LEU A 195 5.99 -5.77 -0.14
N ASP A 196 7.06 -6.42 0.33
CA ASP A 196 8.38 -6.46 -0.32
C ASP A 196 8.47 -7.52 -1.41
N TRP A 197 7.55 -7.48 -2.36
CA TRP A 197 7.53 -8.38 -3.51
C TRP A 197 7.04 -7.62 -4.75
N GLN A 198 7.44 -8.13 -5.92
CA GLN A 198 7.01 -7.63 -7.21
C GLN A 198 6.89 -8.79 -8.18
N PHE A 199 5.81 -8.84 -8.96
CA PHE A 199 5.71 -9.74 -10.10
C PHE A 199 6.49 -9.20 -11.29
N GLU A 200 7.17 -10.09 -12.01
CA GLU A 200 7.72 -9.76 -13.33
C GLU A 200 6.60 -9.56 -14.34
N GLU A 201 6.66 -8.48 -15.09
CA GLU A 201 5.62 -8.06 -16.06
C GLU A 201 5.87 -8.68 -17.46
N GLN A 202 6.15 -9.98 -17.54
CA GLN A 202 6.45 -10.63 -18.81
C GLN A 202 5.22 -11.12 -19.59
N ASN A 203 4.06 -11.22 -18.97
CA ASN A 203 2.86 -11.79 -19.58
C ASN A 203 1.89 -10.67 -20.03
N THR A 204 1.35 -10.82 -21.26
CA THR A 204 0.37 -9.89 -21.86
C THR A 204 -1.07 -10.41 -21.80
N ASP A 205 -1.30 -11.54 -21.12
CA ASP A 205 -2.59 -12.18 -20.91
C ASP A 205 -3.34 -11.61 -19.68
N GLU A 206 -4.49 -12.22 -19.34
CA GLU A 206 -5.30 -11.85 -18.19
C GLU A 206 -4.53 -12.03 -16.87
N LEU A 207 -3.65 -13.02 -16.79
CA LEU A 207 -2.77 -13.24 -15.64
C LEU A 207 -1.71 -12.15 -15.53
N GLY A 208 -1.19 -11.66 -16.63
CA GLY A 208 -0.30 -10.50 -16.69
C GLY A 208 -0.99 -9.24 -16.18
N THR A 209 -2.22 -8.98 -16.63
CA THR A 209 -3.04 -7.87 -16.17
C THR A 209 -3.32 -7.95 -14.65
N LEU A 210 -3.64 -9.14 -14.14
CA LEU A 210 -3.84 -9.36 -12.71
C LEU A 210 -2.56 -9.10 -11.90
N LYS A 211 -1.41 -9.58 -12.37
CA LYS A 211 -0.10 -9.32 -11.73
C LYS A 211 0.22 -7.82 -11.67
N LYS A 212 -0.02 -7.09 -12.76
CA LYS A 212 0.18 -5.63 -12.84
C LYS A 212 -0.73 -4.89 -11.87
N SER A 213 -1.99 -5.28 -11.78
CA SER A 213 -2.95 -4.70 -10.84
C SER A 213 -2.54 -4.92 -9.39
N LEU A 214 -2.04 -6.13 -9.04
CA LEU A 214 -1.53 -6.45 -7.72
C LEU A 214 -0.25 -5.66 -7.39
N ASN A 215 0.68 -5.50 -8.34
CA ASN A 215 1.87 -4.66 -8.17
C ASN A 215 1.48 -3.21 -7.88
N THR A 216 0.52 -2.66 -8.63
CA THR A 216 0.02 -1.30 -8.43
C THR A 216 -0.65 -1.14 -7.06
N LEU A 217 -1.46 -2.11 -6.65
CA LEU A 217 -2.11 -2.12 -5.34
C LEU A 217 -1.08 -2.16 -4.20
N ALA A 218 -0.07 -3.04 -4.29
CA ALA A 218 1.01 -3.14 -3.30
C ALA A 218 1.80 -1.83 -3.20
N LYS A 219 2.14 -1.21 -4.34
CA LYS A 219 2.82 0.08 -4.39
C LYS A 219 2.00 1.19 -3.72
N ASN A 220 0.71 1.28 -4.05
CA ASN A 220 -0.18 2.28 -3.47
C ASN A 220 -0.36 2.07 -1.96
N LEU A 221 -0.55 0.82 -1.53
CA LEU A 221 -0.67 0.48 -0.12
C LEU A 221 0.60 0.83 0.67
N ARG A 222 1.78 0.48 0.12
CA ARG A 222 3.08 0.85 0.72
C ARG A 222 3.20 2.37 0.87
N LYS A 223 2.89 3.12 -0.20
CA LYS A 223 2.93 4.58 -0.17
C LYS A 223 2.00 5.13 0.91
N THR A 224 0.74 4.67 0.95
CA THR A 224 -0.23 5.13 1.95
C THR A 224 0.21 4.82 3.39
N LEU A 225 0.82 3.66 3.62
CA LEU A 225 1.37 3.30 4.94
C LEU A 225 2.53 4.21 5.34
N THR A 226 3.44 4.53 4.41
CA THR A 226 4.54 5.47 4.66
C THR A 226 4.01 6.87 4.96
N ASP A 227 3.09 7.38 4.13
CA ASP A 227 2.48 8.70 4.31
C ASP A 227 1.76 8.78 5.67
N LEU A 228 1.07 7.70 6.07
CA LEU A 228 0.39 7.61 7.37
C LEU A 228 1.39 7.60 8.55
N GLN A 229 2.51 6.86 8.41
CA GLN A 229 3.56 6.86 9.43
C GLN A 229 4.19 8.24 9.61
N GLU A 230 4.52 8.92 8.51
CA GLU A 230 5.05 10.29 8.54
C GLU A 230 4.07 11.27 9.18
N ALA A 231 2.79 11.19 8.81
CA ALA A 231 1.73 12.00 9.42
C ALA A 231 1.59 11.74 10.92
N ASN A 232 1.65 10.48 11.36
CA ASN A 232 1.58 10.12 12.78
C ASN A 232 2.78 10.64 13.57
N VAL A 233 4.00 10.54 13.01
CA VAL A 233 5.21 11.10 13.64
C VAL A 233 5.08 12.61 13.78
N LYS A 234 4.66 13.30 12.71
CA LYS A 234 4.44 14.74 12.75
C LYS A 234 3.39 15.13 13.81
N LEU A 235 2.25 14.45 13.83
CA LEU A 235 1.19 14.70 14.79
C LEU A 235 1.67 14.49 16.24
N ALA A 236 2.47 13.43 16.48
CA ALA A 236 3.04 13.19 17.81
C ALA A 236 4.01 14.31 18.24
N THR A 237 4.83 14.84 17.31
CA THR A 237 5.71 15.99 17.60
C THR A 237 4.93 17.26 17.85
N ASP A 238 3.87 17.53 17.08
CA ASP A 238 3.01 18.71 17.24
C ASP A 238 2.29 18.67 18.60
N ILE A 239 1.73 17.51 18.99
CA ILE A 239 1.11 17.31 20.31
C ILE A 239 2.12 17.48 21.46
N ALA A 240 3.34 16.97 21.31
CA ALA A 240 4.38 17.14 22.33
C ALA A 240 4.76 18.63 22.48
N HIS A 241 4.86 19.35 21.37
CA HIS A 241 5.15 20.78 21.38
C HIS A 241 4.01 21.57 22.04
N GLU A 242 2.75 21.30 21.69
CA GLU A 242 1.57 21.95 22.28
C GLU A 242 1.50 21.74 23.80
N LYS A 243 1.73 20.49 24.26
CA LYS A 243 1.78 20.19 25.71
C LYS A 243 2.89 20.93 26.42
N ALA A 244 4.07 21.08 25.79
CA ALA A 244 5.16 21.84 26.38
C ALA A 244 4.83 23.33 26.52
N LEU A 245 4.15 23.91 25.52
CA LEU A 245 3.66 25.28 25.59
C LEU A 245 2.60 25.45 26.69
N GLU A 246 1.63 24.54 26.79
CA GLU A 246 0.61 24.55 27.84
C GLU A 246 1.22 24.48 29.24
N GLN A 247 2.19 23.55 29.44
CA GLN A 247 2.90 23.42 30.71
C GLN A 247 3.67 24.70 31.06
N ALA A 248 4.38 25.29 30.13
CA ALA A 248 5.10 26.53 30.33
C ALA A 248 4.14 27.69 30.71
N GLN A 249 2.93 27.69 30.15
CA GLN A 249 1.91 28.66 30.50
C GLN A 249 1.38 28.45 31.92
N LEU A 250 1.11 27.21 32.33
CA LEU A 250 0.68 26.87 33.69
C LEU A 250 1.76 27.24 34.72
N ASP A 251 3.02 26.93 34.44
CA ASP A 251 4.16 27.26 35.30
C ASP A 251 4.29 28.78 35.47
N PHE A 252 4.14 29.54 34.38
CA PHE A 252 4.13 31.00 34.41
C PHE A 252 2.99 31.54 35.33
N PHE A 253 1.75 31.08 35.15
CA PHE A 253 0.64 31.56 36.00
C PHE A 253 0.80 31.16 37.48
N SER A 254 1.35 29.99 37.75
CA SER A 254 1.68 29.54 39.10
C SER A 254 2.72 30.46 39.74
N ALA A 255 3.78 30.80 39.01
CA ALA A 255 4.81 31.72 39.49
C ALA A 255 4.26 33.14 39.72
N VAL A 256 3.44 33.68 38.81
CA VAL A 256 2.72 34.94 38.95
C VAL A 256 1.93 34.98 40.26
N SER A 257 1.13 33.92 40.49
CA SER A 257 0.28 33.83 41.67
C SER A 257 1.09 33.83 42.97
N HIS A 258 2.21 33.12 42.96
CA HIS A 258 3.12 33.07 44.13
C HIS A 258 3.77 34.43 44.40
N GLU A 259 4.29 35.11 43.38
CA GLU A 259 4.99 36.38 43.52
C GLU A 259 4.05 37.55 43.86
N LEU A 260 2.79 37.49 43.45
CA LEU A 260 1.77 38.45 43.87
C LEU A 260 1.26 38.21 45.32
N LYS A 261 1.16 36.95 45.77
CA LYS A 261 0.68 36.60 47.11
C LYS A 261 1.58 37.17 48.21
N THR A 262 2.89 37.12 48.02
CA THR A 262 3.89 37.57 49.01
C THR A 262 3.74 39.05 49.36
N PRO A 263 3.77 40.01 48.41
CA PRO A 263 3.60 41.43 48.73
C PRO A 263 2.22 41.74 49.30
N ILE A 264 1.14 41.10 48.82
CA ILE A 264 -0.20 41.26 49.39
C ILE A 264 -0.22 40.86 50.86
N THR A 265 0.41 39.75 51.22
CA THR A 265 0.48 39.28 52.61
C THR A 265 1.28 40.24 53.48
N ILE A 266 2.34 40.85 52.95
CA ILE A 266 3.16 41.85 53.67
C ILE A 266 2.33 43.10 53.92
N ILE A 267 1.65 43.66 52.91
CA ILE A 267 0.79 44.85 53.05
C ILE A 267 -0.32 44.58 54.06
N LYS A 268 -0.98 43.42 53.98
CA LYS A 268 -2.03 43.02 54.92
C LYS A 268 -1.49 42.98 56.34
N GLY A 269 -0.36 42.32 56.60
CA GLY A 269 0.24 42.26 57.92
C GLY A 269 0.69 43.60 58.46
N GLN A 270 1.23 44.50 57.61
CA GLN A 270 1.55 45.88 58.00
C GLN A 270 0.31 46.70 58.38
N THR A 271 -0.75 46.56 57.58
CA THR A 271 -1.99 47.25 57.79
C THR A 271 -2.68 46.78 59.07
N GLU A 272 -2.75 45.48 59.32
CA GLU A 272 -3.27 44.88 60.55
C GLU A 272 -2.47 45.32 61.78
N GLY A 273 -1.14 45.30 61.68
CA GLY A 273 -0.24 45.76 62.75
C GLY A 273 -0.42 47.23 63.10
N MET A 274 -0.56 48.07 62.07
CA MET A 274 -0.87 49.52 62.24
C MET A 274 -2.24 49.73 62.84
N LEU A 275 -3.24 48.94 62.45
CA LEU A 275 -4.60 49.03 62.97
C LEU A 275 -4.68 48.72 64.49
N LEU A 276 -3.97 47.62 64.84
CA LEU A 276 -3.93 47.13 66.23
C LEU A 276 -2.88 47.85 67.09
N ASN A 277 -2.13 48.77 66.50
CA ASN A 277 -1.10 49.55 67.16
C ASN A 277 -0.04 48.69 67.90
N ILE A 278 0.42 47.57 67.32
CA ILE A 278 1.31 46.61 67.95
C ILE A 278 2.77 46.89 67.59
N GLY A 279 3.68 46.82 68.54
CA GLY A 279 5.10 46.83 68.36
C GLY A 279 5.64 48.00 67.52
N ASP A 280 6.47 47.72 66.50
CA ASP A 280 7.09 48.72 65.61
C ASP A 280 6.05 49.38 64.68
N TYR A 281 4.90 48.74 64.44
CA TYR A 281 3.81 49.32 63.59
C TYR A 281 3.12 50.55 64.20
N LYS A 282 3.49 50.94 65.39
CA LYS A 282 3.09 52.24 65.99
C LYS A 282 3.57 53.46 65.17
N ASN A 283 4.71 53.29 64.46
CA ASN A 283 5.16 54.32 63.52
C ASN A 283 4.41 54.16 62.19
N ARG A 284 3.18 54.58 62.08
CA ARG A 284 2.28 54.44 60.95
C ARG A 284 2.86 55.02 59.67
N ASP A 285 3.52 56.17 59.70
CA ASP A 285 4.01 56.88 58.55
C ASP A 285 5.12 56.04 57.87
N LYS A 286 6.01 55.42 58.62
CA LYS A 286 7.06 54.51 58.11
C LYS A 286 6.47 53.32 57.40
N PHE A 287 5.44 52.71 57.97
CA PHE A 287 4.84 51.50 57.38
C PHE A 287 3.87 51.79 56.22
N LEU A 288 3.19 52.95 56.26
CA LEU A 288 2.45 53.44 55.11
C LEU A 288 3.33 53.76 53.94
N PHE A 289 4.47 54.42 54.16
CA PHE A 289 5.46 54.64 53.08
C PHE A 289 5.92 53.34 52.51
N ARG A 290 6.31 52.36 53.34
CA ARG A 290 6.75 51.02 52.91
C ARG A 290 5.65 50.25 52.20
N SER A 291 4.41 50.33 52.62
CA SER A 291 3.25 49.76 51.94
C SER A 291 3.06 50.35 50.53
N LEU A 292 3.27 51.64 50.39
CA LEU A 292 3.19 52.36 49.12
C LEU A 292 4.31 51.91 48.15
N GLU A 293 5.52 51.73 48.64
CA GLU A 293 6.62 51.18 47.82
C GLU A 293 6.32 49.78 47.31
N ILE A 294 5.70 48.92 48.15
CA ILE A 294 5.30 47.57 47.78
C ILE A 294 4.17 47.62 46.74
N ILE A 295 3.19 48.51 46.89
CA ILE A 295 2.09 48.72 45.94
C ILE A 295 2.65 49.14 44.56
N ASN A 296 3.56 50.11 44.52
CA ASN A 296 4.20 50.56 43.29
C ASN A 296 4.99 49.42 42.60
N THR A 297 5.65 48.55 43.38
CA THR A 297 6.34 47.35 42.85
C THR A 297 5.33 46.36 42.25
N MET A 298 4.17 46.17 42.91
CA MET A 298 3.10 45.31 42.37
C MET A 298 2.49 45.88 41.10
N GLU A 299 2.27 47.19 41.02
CA GLU A 299 1.75 47.88 39.84
C GLU A 299 2.66 47.67 38.65
N ASN A 300 3.99 47.82 38.81
CA ASN A 300 4.98 47.52 37.77
C ASN A 300 4.92 46.06 37.35
N MET A 301 4.83 45.11 38.30
CA MET A 301 4.73 43.69 38.02
C MET A 301 3.47 43.36 37.19
N VAL A 302 2.30 43.94 37.53
CA VAL A 302 1.08 43.76 36.76
C VAL A 302 1.24 44.30 35.33
N GLN A 303 1.87 45.48 35.16
CA GLN A 303 2.14 46.02 33.82
C GLN A 303 3.08 45.12 32.99
N GLU A 304 4.06 44.51 33.63
CA GLU A 304 4.96 43.53 32.98
C GLU A 304 4.20 42.29 32.55
N ILE A 305 3.30 41.73 33.40
CA ILE A 305 2.45 40.57 33.07
C ILE A 305 1.50 40.90 31.91
N LEU A 306 0.89 42.08 31.92
CA LEU A 306 0.00 42.54 30.83
C LEU A 306 0.79 42.69 29.52
N THR A 307 2.05 43.17 29.56
CA THR A 307 2.92 43.23 28.38
C THR A 307 3.20 41.86 27.83
N ILE A 308 3.50 40.86 28.67
CA ILE A 308 3.73 39.47 28.27
C ILE A 308 2.46 38.87 27.64
N ALA A 309 1.30 39.09 28.28
CA ALA A 309 0.01 38.63 27.81
C ALA A 309 -0.35 39.23 26.42
N TYR A 310 -0.05 40.52 26.25
CA TYR A 310 -0.24 41.25 24.99
C TYR A 310 0.62 40.59 23.85
N ILE A 311 1.91 40.39 24.11
CA ILE A 311 2.84 39.84 23.13
C ILE A 311 2.47 38.37 22.75
N LYS A 312 2.10 37.57 23.75
CA LYS A 312 1.70 36.14 23.53
C LYS A 312 0.30 35.94 22.97
N SER A 313 -0.47 37.01 22.84
CA SER A 313 -1.82 36.95 22.27
C SER A 313 -1.71 36.75 20.74
N SER A 314 -2.05 35.57 20.25
CA SER A 314 -2.05 35.24 18.82
C SER A 314 -3.03 36.10 17.97
N LYS A 315 -3.81 36.95 18.59
CA LYS A 315 -4.83 37.82 17.93
C LYS A 315 -4.28 39.18 17.52
N ILE A 316 -3.11 39.60 18.01
CA ILE A 316 -2.58 40.94 17.78
C ILE A 316 -1.22 40.77 17.06
N SER A 317 -1.17 41.16 15.80
CA SER A 317 0.09 41.25 15.07
C SER A 317 0.88 42.43 15.66
N ILE A 318 2.14 42.18 16.06
CA ILE A 318 3.09 43.22 16.47
C ILE A 318 3.27 44.18 15.29
N ASN A 319 3.12 45.48 15.54
CA ASN A 319 3.25 46.49 14.50
C ASN A 319 4.73 46.73 14.19
N LYS A 320 5.31 45.90 13.33
CA LYS A 320 6.71 46.04 12.87
C LYS A 320 6.81 47.15 11.84
N GLU A 321 7.52 48.19 12.16
CA GLU A 321 7.83 49.32 11.27
C GLU A 321 9.35 49.55 11.20
N ASN A 322 9.82 50.31 10.23
CA ASN A 322 11.22 50.70 10.17
C ASN A 322 11.50 51.79 11.21
N ILE A 323 12.26 51.47 12.25
CA ILE A 323 12.52 52.33 13.41
C ILE A 323 14.01 52.68 13.50
N SER A 324 14.27 53.91 13.92
CA SER A 324 15.66 54.38 14.25
C SER A 324 16.08 53.77 15.58
N PHE A 325 16.88 52.70 15.51
CA PHE A 325 17.38 52.00 16.68
C PHE A 325 18.40 52.86 17.46
N SER A 326 19.22 53.67 16.77
CA SER A 326 20.14 54.59 17.40
C SER A 326 19.42 55.61 18.29
N ASP A 327 18.31 56.20 17.80
CA ASP A 327 17.55 57.20 18.58
C ASP A 327 16.91 56.57 19.81
N ILE A 328 16.37 55.36 19.66
CA ILE A 328 15.76 54.62 20.79
C ILE A 328 16.82 54.42 21.91
N ILE A 329 18.03 53.94 21.53
CA ILE A 329 19.06 53.69 22.52
C ILE A 329 19.45 54.99 23.22
N ILE A 330 19.62 56.09 22.47
CA ILE A 330 20.03 57.39 23.01
C ILE A 330 18.95 57.95 23.95
N GLU A 331 17.68 57.85 23.55
CA GLU A 331 16.51 58.29 24.38
C GLU A 331 16.48 57.51 25.71
N GLU A 332 16.62 56.18 25.65
CA GLU A 332 16.58 55.35 26.86
C GLU A 332 17.81 55.57 27.75
N CYS A 333 19.00 55.79 27.21
CA CYS A 333 20.20 56.08 27.99
C CYS A 333 20.05 57.35 28.82
N LYS A 334 19.42 58.41 28.30
CA LYS A 334 19.19 59.69 29.02
C LYS A 334 18.36 59.47 30.27
N LEU A 335 17.43 58.54 30.32
CA LEU A 335 16.59 58.29 31.48
C LEU A 335 17.40 57.78 32.70
N PHE A 336 18.58 57.24 32.48
CA PHE A 336 19.41 56.66 33.53
C PHE A 336 20.61 57.49 33.91
N GLU A 337 20.86 58.66 33.30
CA GLU A 337 22.03 59.50 33.54
C GLU A 337 22.25 59.83 35.05
N ASP A 338 21.20 60.25 35.74
CA ASP A 338 21.28 60.59 37.17
C ASP A 338 21.63 59.38 38.05
N ILE A 339 21.12 58.18 37.67
CA ILE A 339 21.38 56.97 38.44
C ILE A 339 22.80 56.51 38.23
N ILE A 340 23.32 56.63 37.00
CA ILE A 340 24.68 56.29 36.61
C ILE A 340 25.70 57.17 37.39
N ILE A 341 25.40 58.47 37.43
CA ILE A 341 26.25 59.46 38.20
C ILE A 341 26.23 59.15 39.70
N ASN A 342 25.05 58.89 40.26
CA ASN A 342 24.88 58.60 41.70
C ASN A 342 25.53 57.29 42.15
N LYS A 343 25.75 56.32 41.22
CA LYS A 343 26.43 55.06 41.47
C LYS A 343 27.92 55.07 41.15
N ASP A 344 28.49 56.19 40.69
CA ASP A 344 29.85 56.34 40.24
C ASP A 344 30.22 55.32 39.14
N ILE A 345 29.33 55.07 38.20
CA ILE A 345 29.52 54.13 37.10
C ILE A 345 30.18 54.85 35.92
N ASN A 346 31.28 54.28 35.41
CA ASN A 346 31.91 54.76 34.18
C ASN A 346 31.12 54.21 32.97
N TYR A 347 30.33 55.07 32.32
CA TYR A 347 29.41 54.69 31.25
C TYR A 347 29.97 55.06 29.88
N ILE A 348 30.26 54.07 29.03
CA ILE A 348 30.85 54.25 27.70
C ILE A 348 29.80 53.88 26.64
N GLN A 349 29.53 54.79 25.71
CA GLN A 349 28.58 54.59 24.60
C GLN A 349 29.29 54.60 23.25
N ASN A 350 29.19 53.53 22.53
CA ASN A 350 29.69 53.32 21.15
C ASN A 350 28.54 53.04 20.22
N ILE A 351 27.78 54.08 19.80
CA ILE A 351 26.56 53.95 19.02
C ILE A 351 26.81 54.52 17.63
N SER A 352 26.67 53.67 16.60
CA SER A 352 26.71 54.12 15.21
C SER A 352 25.43 54.92 14.88
N GLN A 353 25.57 55.94 14.05
CA GLN A 353 24.45 56.77 13.63
C GLN A 353 23.60 56.01 12.59
N ASN A 354 22.28 56.35 12.52
CA ASN A 354 21.35 55.86 11.53
C ASN A 354 21.15 54.32 11.48
N LEU A 355 21.29 53.63 12.60
CA LEU A 355 20.91 52.21 12.66
C LEU A 355 19.41 52.06 12.55
N GLN A 356 18.96 51.29 11.56
CA GLN A 356 17.51 51.02 11.33
C GLN A 356 17.25 49.54 11.56
N ILE A 357 16.14 49.21 12.19
CA ILE A 357 15.65 47.82 12.35
C ILE A 357 14.18 47.76 12.07
N GLN A 358 13.68 46.58 11.68
CA GLN A 358 12.25 46.29 11.61
C GLN A 358 11.72 45.85 12.97
N GLY A 359 10.82 46.63 13.59
CA GLY A 359 10.32 46.29 14.91
C GLY A 359 9.23 47.20 15.43
N ASP A 360 8.64 46.82 16.54
CA ASP A 360 7.70 47.64 17.28
C ASP A 360 8.48 48.58 18.22
N LYS A 361 8.36 49.90 17.97
CA LYS A 361 9.12 50.93 18.71
C LYS A 361 8.95 50.77 20.22
N LYS A 362 7.73 50.60 20.73
CA LYS A 362 7.46 50.52 22.17
C LYS A 362 8.05 49.26 22.80
N LEU A 363 7.97 48.14 22.10
CA LEU A 363 8.51 46.86 22.56
C LEU A 363 10.04 46.90 22.56
N ILE A 364 10.68 47.44 21.53
CA ILE A 364 12.13 47.60 21.47
C ILE A 364 12.62 48.58 22.53
N GLN A 365 11.92 49.71 22.76
CA GLN A 365 12.23 50.59 23.90
C GLN A 365 12.23 49.83 25.23
N LYS A 366 11.19 48.96 25.44
CA LYS A 366 11.08 48.14 26.65
C LYS A 366 12.29 47.18 26.80
N VAL A 367 12.78 46.57 25.67
CA VAL A 367 13.97 45.75 25.70
C VAL A 367 15.18 46.53 26.15
N ILE A 368 15.46 47.68 25.53
CA ILE A 368 16.66 48.49 25.83
C ILE A 368 16.60 49.00 27.29
N ASN A 369 15.42 49.46 27.72
CA ASN A 369 15.19 49.92 29.12
C ASN A 369 15.51 48.81 30.13
N ASN A 370 14.95 47.59 29.92
CA ASN A 370 15.26 46.44 30.79
C ASN A 370 16.71 46.09 30.86
N LEU A 371 17.42 46.11 29.71
CA LEU A 371 18.84 45.75 29.66
C LEU A 371 19.72 46.78 30.34
N ILE A 372 19.47 48.08 30.12
CA ILE A 372 20.21 49.17 30.80
C ILE A 372 19.93 49.15 32.32
N SER A 373 18.65 49.03 32.73
CA SER A 373 18.24 48.90 34.12
C SER A 373 18.91 47.72 34.82
N ASN A 374 18.94 46.54 34.16
CA ASN A 374 19.64 45.37 34.70
C ASN A 374 21.15 45.58 34.82
N ALA A 375 21.77 46.11 33.79
CA ALA A 375 23.23 46.40 33.84
C ALA A 375 23.57 47.34 35.01
N ILE A 376 22.81 48.41 35.19
CA ILE A 376 22.99 49.35 36.30
C ILE A 376 22.71 48.70 37.66
N SER A 377 21.58 47.94 37.78
CA SER A 377 21.12 47.35 39.05
C SER A 377 22.11 46.34 39.61
N TYR A 378 22.68 45.51 38.74
CA TYR A 378 23.62 44.40 39.10
C TYR A 378 25.09 44.80 39.07
N SER A 379 25.43 46.02 38.68
CA SER A 379 26.79 46.52 38.67
C SER A 379 27.19 47.05 40.05
N PRO A 380 28.40 46.71 40.53
CA PRO A 380 28.98 47.32 41.73
C PRO A 380 29.31 48.81 41.50
N LYS A 381 29.56 49.57 42.58
CA LYS A 381 30.05 50.94 42.46
C LYS A 381 31.42 50.97 41.78
N ASN A 382 31.73 52.04 41.06
CA ASN A 382 32.97 52.25 40.34
C ASN A 382 33.27 51.23 39.24
N CYS A 383 32.24 50.58 38.70
CA CYS A 383 32.38 49.66 37.53
C CYS A 383 32.30 50.42 36.22
N THR A 384 32.60 49.74 35.14
CA THR A 384 32.37 50.22 33.77
C THR A 384 31.22 49.50 33.14
N ILE A 385 30.26 50.22 32.53
CA ILE A 385 29.24 49.70 31.66
C ILE A 385 29.55 50.22 30.26
N THR A 386 29.74 49.30 29.30
CA THR A 386 29.96 49.60 27.89
C THR A 386 28.78 49.21 27.08
N LEU A 387 28.11 50.16 26.41
CA LEU A 387 27.04 49.93 25.47
C LEU A 387 27.58 50.13 24.04
N THR A 388 27.35 49.14 23.19
CA THR A 388 27.84 49.18 21.80
C THR A 388 26.67 48.84 20.87
N ALA A 389 26.46 49.66 19.83
CA ALA A 389 25.50 49.39 18.75
C ALA A 389 26.16 49.71 17.41
N LEU A 390 26.30 48.71 16.58
CA LEU A 390 27.04 48.77 15.29
C LEU A 390 26.19 48.14 14.19
N SER A 391 26.44 48.54 12.91
CA SER A 391 26.04 47.78 11.75
C SER A 391 27.22 46.89 11.36
N GLU A 392 26.99 45.59 11.23
CA GLU A 392 27.98 44.59 10.83
C GLU A 392 27.36 43.75 9.69
N ASP A 393 27.93 43.90 8.49
CA ASP A 393 27.40 43.34 7.24
C ASP A 393 25.93 43.75 7.03
N GLU A 394 24.99 42.80 6.96
CA GLU A 394 23.57 43.03 6.83
C GLU A 394 22.82 42.93 8.16
N ASN A 395 23.49 43.15 9.31
CA ASN A 395 22.89 42.98 10.64
C ASN A 395 23.14 44.21 11.50
N VAL A 396 22.29 44.41 12.49
CA VAL A 396 22.50 45.39 13.55
C VAL A 396 22.82 44.62 14.83
N LEU A 397 24.02 44.85 15.34
CA LEU A 397 24.52 44.28 16.60
C LEU A 397 24.37 45.28 17.71
N PHE A 398 23.71 44.89 18.80
CA PHE A 398 23.65 45.63 20.07
C PHE A 398 24.31 44.76 21.14
N SER A 399 25.08 45.39 22.02
CA SER A 399 25.60 44.73 23.21
C SER A 399 25.75 45.69 24.38
N ILE A 400 25.58 45.14 25.58
CA ILE A 400 25.83 45.85 26.85
C ILE A 400 26.69 44.94 27.72
N GLU A 401 27.87 45.47 28.15
CA GLU A 401 28.79 44.78 29.01
C GLU A 401 28.95 45.54 30.32
N ASN A 402 28.80 44.86 31.44
CA ASN A 402 29.08 45.40 32.77
C ASN A 402 30.24 44.66 33.43
N THR A 403 31.19 45.42 33.95
CA THR A 403 32.43 44.84 34.53
C THR A 403 32.25 44.53 36.03
N GLY A 404 33.08 43.59 36.54
CA GLY A 404 33.10 43.27 37.98
C GLY A 404 31.99 42.33 38.43
N VAL A 405 31.27 41.73 37.48
CA VAL A 405 30.19 40.75 37.72
C VAL A 405 30.52 39.47 37.02
N HIS A 406 30.11 38.36 37.62
CA HIS A 406 30.22 37.03 37.00
C HIS A 406 28.99 36.19 37.29
N ILE A 407 28.47 35.49 36.32
CA ILE A 407 27.31 34.61 36.41
C ILE A 407 27.79 33.17 36.35
N PRO A 408 27.41 32.29 37.32
CA PRO A 408 27.73 30.88 37.21
C PRO A 408 27.17 30.28 35.89
N GLU A 409 27.95 29.51 35.17
CA GLU A 409 27.64 28.99 33.84
C GLU A 409 26.30 28.19 33.80
N ASN A 410 26.03 27.41 34.88
CA ASN A 410 24.84 26.64 35.04
C ASN A 410 23.57 27.49 35.27
N GLU A 411 23.72 28.77 35.60
CA GLU A 411 22.62 29.70 35.84
C GLU A 411 22.24 30.50 34.58
N ILE A 412 23.14 30.68 33.65
CA ILE A 412 22.93 31.47 32.42
C ILE A 412 21.67 31.07 31.66
N PRO A 413 21.39 29.77 31.41
CA PRO A 413 20.16 29.34 30.67
C PRO A 413 18.88 29.70 31.39
N LYS A 414 18.88 29.75 32.74
CA LYS A 414 17.70 30.02 33.57
C LYS A 414 17.39 31.50 33.71
N LEU A 415 18.31 32.40 33.36
CA LEU A 415 18.11 33.86 33.50
C LEU A 415 16.92 34.40 32.68
N PHE A 416 16.54 33.67 31.66
CA PHE A 416 15.41 33.98 30.79
C PHE A 416 14.10 33.35 31.27
N ASP A 417 14.10 32.58 32.39
CA ASP A 417 12.89 32.03 32.95
C ASP A 417 12.13 33.11 33.76
N ALA A 418 10.81 33.03 33.69
CA ALA A 418 9.98 34.00 34.41
C ALA A 418 10.21 33.93 35.92
N PHE A 419 10.38 35.09 36.57
CA PHE A 419 10.63 35.26 38.02
C PHE A 419 11.94 34.63 38.50
N TYR A 420 12.81 34.14 37.60
CA TYR A 420 14.07 33.58 38.01
C TYR A 420 15.06 34.63 38.47
N ARG A 421 15.76 34.38 39.60
CA ARG A 421 16.78 35.26 40.20
C ARG A 421 17.87 34.40 40.84
N ILE A 422 19.12 34.74 40.66
CA ILE A 422 20.24 34.10 41.34
C ILE A 422 20.17 34.36 42.83
N GLU A 423 20.32 33.34 43.70
CA GLU A 423 20.04 33.42 45.15
C GLU A 423 20.80 34.56 45.88
N GLN A 424 22.04 34.88 45.45
CA GLN A 424 22.82 35.97 46.03
C GLN A 424 22.23 37.35 45.76
N SER A 425 21.35 37.53 44.79
CA SER A 425 20.67 38.78 44.45
C SER A 425 19.32 38.97 45.13
N ARG A 426 18.86 37.97 45.94
CA ARG A 426 17.58 38.01 46.71
C ARG A 426 17.57 39.11 47.81
N ASN A 427 18.65 39.84 48.00
CA ASN A 427 18.61 40.99 48.86
C ASN A 427 17.56 41.98 48.34
N ARG A 428 16.47 42.14 49.10
CA ARG A 428 15.26 42.93 48.77
C ARG A 428 15.53 44.40 48.41
N GLN A 429 16.77 44.85 48.54
CA GLN A 429 17.21 46.21 48.20
C GLN A 429 17.39 46.45 46.68
N THR A 430 17.48 45.41 45.85
CA THR A 430 17.67 45.56 44.39
C THR A 430 16.35 45.51 43.59
N GLY A 431 15.22 45.35 44.23
CA GLY A 431 13.86 45.74 43.74
C GLY A 431 13.31 45.11 42.42
N GLY A 432 13.92 44.09 41.78
CA GLY A 432 13.49 43.60 40.49
C GLY A 432 12.42 42.48 40.61
N SER A 433 11.44 42.47 39.70
CA SER A 433 10.36 41.48 39.60
C SER A 433 10.83 40.08 39.15
N GLY A 434 11.99 39.98 38.53
CA GLY A 434 12.46 38.75 37.83
C GLY A 434 11.77 38.52 36.47
N LEU A 435 10.97 39.44 35.99
CA LEU A 435 10.29 39.36 34.67
C LEU A 435 11.06 40.10 33.57
N GLY A 436 12.00 40.99 33.90
CA GLY A 436 12.66 41.87 32.93
C GLY A 436 13.36 41.09 31.77
N LEU A 437 14.20 40.08 32.09
CA LEU A 437 14.85 39.27 31.06
C LEU A 437 13.87 38.32 30.33
N TYR A 438 12.85 37.84 30.98
CA TYR A 438 11.77 37.08 30.33
C TYR A 438 10.98 37.92 29.31
N ILE A 439 10.71 39.20 29.62
CA ILE A 439 10.12 40.17 28.69
C ILE A 439 11.06 40.41 27.50
N VAL A 440 12.34 40.63 27.78
CA VAL A 440 13.35 40.79 26.73
C VAL A 440 13.37 39.59 25.78
N LYS A 441 13.44 38.38 26.33
CA LYS A 441 13.32 37.13 25.55
C LYS A 441 12.05 37.11 24.71
N THR A 442 10.87 37.30 25.31
CA THR A 442 9.57 37.25 24.65
C THR A 442 9.48 38.23 23.48
N ILE A 443 9.98 39.47 23.68
CA ILE A 443 9.98 40.49 22.63
C ILE A 443 10.95 40.13 21.49
N LEU A 444 12.17 39.69 21.83
CA LEU A 444 13.19 39.36 20.85
C LEU A 444 12.85 38.10 20.03
N ASP A 445 12.21 37.09 20.65
CA ASP A 445 11.70 35.88 19.96
C ASP A 445 10.67 36.31 18.90
N GLU A 446 9.74 37.20 19.21
CA GLU A 446 8.74 37.73 18.27
C GLU A 446 9.32 38.62 17.16
N HIS A 447 10.49 39.22 17.42
CA HIS A 447 11.24 39.96 16.40
C HIS A 447 12.21 39.11 15.59
N ASN A 448 12.29 37.80 15.87
CA ASN A 448 13.25 36.87 15.25
C ASN A 448 14.70 37.31 15.41
N ALA A 449 15.02 37.98 16.51
CA ALA A 449 16.37 38.43 16.79
C ALA A 449 17.18 37.33 17.53
N LEU A 450 18.46 37.23 17.22
CA LEU A 450 19.37 36.38 17.99
C LEU A 450 19.87 37.14 19.21
N TYR A 451 19.88 36.53 20.38
CA TYR A 451 20.33 37.15 21.61
C TYR A 451 21.00 36.15 22.56
N GLY A 452 21.74 36.63 23.51
CA GLY A 452 22.34 35.78 24.53
C GLY A 452 23.07 36.57 25.60
N ILE A 453 23.47 35.83 26.66
CA ILE A 453 24.31 36.32 27.76
C ILE A 453 25.54 35.43 27.83
N LYS A 454 26.71 36.03 28.07
CA LYS A 454 27.94 35.31 28.30
C LYS A 454 28.86 36.05 29.27
N ASN A 455 29.62 35.30 30.02
CA ASN A 455 30.72 35.87 30.80
C ASN A 455 31.87 36.27 29.86
N THR A 456 32.47 37.42 30.14
CA THR A 456 33.70 37.89 29.52
C THR A 456 34.85 37.87 30.54
N VAL A 457 36.05 38.17 30.11
CA VAL A 457 37.23 38.33 31.03
C VAL A 457 36.99 39.46 32.03
N LYS A 458 36.19 40.47 31.68
CA LYS A 458 35.97 41.66 32.50
C LYS A 458 34.65 41.63 33.27
N GLY A 459 33.67 40.89 32.83
CA GLY A 459 32.34 40.91 33.42
C GLY A 459 31.30 40.07 32.66
N VAL A 460 30.09 40.59 32.46
CA VAL A 460 29.00 39.96 31.78
C VAL A 460 28.59 40.79 30.58
N LEU A 461 28.43 40.12 29.42
CA LEU A 461 27.99 40.71 28.17
C LEU A 461 26.61 40.14 27.81
N PHE A 462 25.62 41.01 27.60
CA PHE A 462 24.38 40.69 26.88
C PHE A 462 24.51 41.18 25.44
N TYR A 463 24.06 40.40 24.44
CA TYR A 463 24.09 40.80 23.04
C TYR A 463 22.76 40.51 22.34
N ILE A 464 22.44 41.34 21.33
CA ILE A 464 21.31 41.16 20.41
C ILE A 464 21.85 41.35 19.00
N LYS A 465 21.41 40.51 18.08
CA LYS A 465 21.64 40.61 16.65
C LYS A 465 20.32 40.64 15.90
N PHE A 466 19.99 41.78 15.31
CA PHE A 466 18.86 41.92 14.42
C PHE A 466 19.32 41.61 13.00
N ILE A 467 18.65 40.64 12.36
CA ILE A 467 18.91 40.28 10.97
C ILE A 467 18.10 41.22 10.10
N LEU A 468 18.78 42.02 9.25
CA LEU A 468 18.11 42.86 8.26
C LEU A 468 17.69 41.94 7.11
N SER A 469 16.41 41.73 6.92
CA SER A 469 15.91 41.04 5.75
C SER A 469 16.18 41.89 4.50
N THR A 470 17.12 41.49 3.70
CA THR A 470 17.25 41.99 2.32
C THR A 470 15.95 41.67 1.57
N TYR A 471 15.22 42.71 1.17
CA TYR A 471 14.13 42.63 0.19
C TYR A 471 14.70 42.52 -1.22
#